data_0991d86192f5192b48ed462366d17114
#
_entry.id   0991d86192f5192b48ed462366d17114
#
_cell.length_a   1.000
_cell.length_b   1.000
_cell.length_c   1.000
_cell.angle_alpha   90.00
_cell.angle_beta   90.00
_cell.angle_gamma   90.00
#
_symmetry.space_group_name_H-M   'P 1'
#
loop_
_entity.id
_entity.type
_entity.pdbx_description
1 polymer ?
#
loop_
_entity_poly.entity_id
_entity_poly.type
_entity_poly.pdbx_seq_one_letter_code
_entity_poly.pdbx_strand_id
1 'polypeptide(L)'
;MNIIPFVWIPDVTAPSGLISSGLSDILFTAFYVPESNITWGVGPVLEFPTGGATRGSEKWSAGLSGVVLLQPGPWTLGLIANNVWSFAGDSDAPEVNKGLIQYFIVYQLGNGWYVNSAPIITVDWTAAEGQEWKVPFGGGGGKLVWLGKLPVNLQTQVYYYAVKPDIGPDWQLRFQVQFILPTP
;
A
#
# COMPACT_ATOMS: atom_id res chain seq x y z
N MET A 1 5.55 -10.65 -3.80
CA MET A 1 4.42 -9.72 -4.10
C MET A 1 4.93 -8.61 -4.99
N ASN A 2 4.21 -8.29 -6.06
CA ASN A 2 4.58 -7.21 -6.96
C ASN A 2 3.48 -6.16 -6.92
N ILE A 3 3.85 -4.89 -6.73
CA ILE A 3 2.94 -3.76 -6.78
C ILE A 3 3.32 -2.91 -7.97
N ILE A 4 2.40 -2.79 -8.93
CA ILE A 4 2.54 -1.94 -10.12
C ILE A 4 1.51 -0.82 -9.99
N PRO A 5 1.88 0.34 -9.42
CA PRO A 5 0.94 1.41 -9.21
C PRO A 5 0.73 2.19 -10.50
N PHE A 6 -0.53 2.35 -10.89
CA PHE A 6 -0.93 3.35 -11.88
C PHE A 6 -1.51 4.55 -11.15
N VAL A 7 -0.94 5.73 -11.33
CA VAL A 7 -1.37 6.94 -10.66
C VAL A 7 -1.96 7.94 -11.65
N TRP A 8 -2.96 8.66 -11.17
CA TRP A 8 -3.60 9.76 -11.86
C TRP A 8 -3.57 10.97 -10.92
N ILE A 9 -2.77 11.95 -11.24
CA ILE A 9 -2.55 13.14 -10.42
C ILE A 9 -3.14 14.32 -11.16
N PRO A 10 -4.26 14.91 -10.70
CA PRO A 10 -4.74 16.18 -11.23
C PRO A 10 -3.79 17.29 -10.77
N ASP A 11 -3.29 18.09 -11.69
CA ASP A 11 -2.55 19.29 -11.36
C ASP A 11 -3.55 20.38 -10.98
N VAL A 12 -3.75 20.57 -9.69
CA VAL A 12 -4.68 21.59 -9.16
C VAL A 12 -4.08 23.00 -9.18
N THR A 13 -2.79 23.13 -9.53
CA THR A 13 -2.08 24.42 -9.58
C THR A 13 -1.99 25.01 -11.00
N ALA A 14 -2.18 24.19 -12.01
CA ALA A 14 -2.14 24.62 -13.39
C ALA A 14 -3.50 25.19 -13.84
N PRO A 15 -3.54 26.36 -14.47
CA PRO A 15 -4.78 26.96 -14.97
C PRO A 15 -5.51 26.11 -16.01
N SER A 16 -4.82 25.15 -16.62
CA SER A 16 -5.33 24.26 -17.67
C SER A 16 -5.82 22.91 -17.14
N GLY A 17 -5.74 22.64 -15.82
CA GLY A 17 -6.14 21.36 -15.28
C GLY A 17 -5.40 20.17 -15.87
N LEU A 18 -4.09 20.31 -16.12
CA LEU A 18 -3.27 19.24 -16.68
C LEU A 18 -3.31 18.01 -15.77
N ILE A 19 -3.63 16.88 -16.36
CA ILE A 19 -3.68 15.60 -15.68
C ILE A 19 -2.40 14.85 -16.04
N SER A 20 -1.58 14.52 -15.06
CA SER A 20 -0.48 13.58 -15.23
C SER A 20 -0.95 12.19 -14.84
N SER A 21 -1.01 11.27 -15.80
CA SER A 21 -1.33 9.87 -15.55
C SER A 21 -0.23 8.97 -16.06
N GLY A 22 0.01 7.84 -15.38
CA GLY A 22 0.99 6.86 -15.79
C GLY A 22 1.42 5.95 -14.66
N LEU A 23 2.41 5.13 -14.95
CA LEU A 23 3.02 4.27 -13.95
C LEU A 23 3.85 5.11 -12.96
N SER A 24 3.76 4.77 -11.70
CA SER A 24 4.69 5.22 -10.66
C SER A 24 5.82 4.19 -10.50
N ASP A 25 6.67 4.38 -9.50
CA ASP A 25 7.73 3.43 -9.21
C ASP A 25 7.17 2.06 -8.85
N ILE A 26 7.76 1.02 -9.41
CA ILE A 26 7.37 -0.38 -9.18
C ILE A 26 8.08 -0.88 -7.94
N LEU A 27 7.30 -1.39 -6.98
CA LEU A 27 7.82 -2.04 -5.79
C LEU A 27 7.72 -3.57 -5.93
N PHE A 28 8.85 -4.23 -5.82
CA PHE A 28 8.97 -5.69 -5.81
C PHE A 28 9.38 -6.17 -4.43
N THR A 29 8.66 -7.16 -3.88
CA THR A 29 9.00 -7.77 -2.59
C THR A 29 8.98 -9.29 -2.73
N ALA A 30 10.05 -9.95 -2.29
CA ALA A 30 10.13 -11.39 -2.17
C ALA A 30 10.19 -11.78 -0.69
N PHE A 31 9.40 -12.78 -0.28
CA PHE A 31 9.39 -13.25 1.10
C PHE A 31 9.90 -14.68 1.20
N TYR A 32 10.77 -14.92 2.16
CA TYR A 32 11.00 -16.22 2.71
C TYR A 32 9.97 -16.48 3.81
N VAL A 33 9.14 -17.51 3.64
CA VAL A 33 8.06 -17.87 4.56
C VAL A 33 8.35 -19.28 5.07
N PRO A 34 8.86 -19.46 6.29
CA PRO A 34 9.12 -20.77 6.85
C PRO A 34 7.80 -21.47 7.26
N GLU A 35 7.84 -22.78 7.30
CA GLU A 35 6.76 -23.58 7.89
C GLU A 35 6.71 -23.35 9.41
N SER A 36 5.59 -22.83 9.90
CA SER A 36 5.38 -22.56 11.31
C SER A 36 3.89 -22.47 11.65
N ASN A 37 3.55 -22.49 12.94
CA ASN A 37 2.15 -22.36 13.42
C ASN A 37 1.57 -20.95 13.14
N ILE A 38 2.41 -19.98 12.90
CA ILE A 38 2.06 -18.61 12.57
C ILE A 38 2.64 -18.32 11.18
N THR A 39 1.85 -17.81 10.26
CA THR A 39 2.38 -17.39 8.96
C THR A 39 3.17 -16.09 9.15
N TRP A 40 4.47 -16.14 8.92
CA TRP A 40 5.33 -14.96 8.91
C TRP A 40 6.37 -15.07 7.79
N GLY A 41 6.89 -13.94 7.38
CA GLY A 41 7.91 -13.92 6.35
C GLY A 41 8.76 -12.68 6.44
N VAL A 42 10.00 -12.80 5.95
CA VAL A 42 10.93 -11.69 5.82
C VAL A 42 11.59 -11.75 4.46
N GLY A 43 12.01 -10.62 3.94
CA GLY A 43 12.69 -10.62 2.67
C GLY A 43 13.06 -9.24 2.16
N PRO A 44 13.81 -9.19 1.03
CA PRO A 44 14.17 -7.94 0.41
C PRO A 44 12.98 -7.27 -0.27
N VAL A 45 13.04 -5.94 -0.31
CA VAL A 45 12.20 -5.10 -1.12
C VAL A 45 13.07 -4.25 -2.05
N LEU A 46 12.64 -4.12 -3.30
CA LEU A 46 13.30 -3.31 -4.32
C LEU A 46 12.29 -2.34 -4.92
N GLU A 47 12.65 -1.09 -5.07
CA GLU A 47 11.87 -0.06 -5.76
C GLU A 47 12.61 0.36 -7.02
N PHE A 48 11.90 0.30 -8.15
CA PHE A 48 12.42 0.60 -9.48
C PHE A 48 11.91 1.98 -9.90
N PRO A 49 12.78 2.90 -10.38
CA PRO A 49 12.41 4.26 -10.78
C PRO A 49 11.68 4.29 -12.13
N THR A 50 10.53 3.64 -12.21
CA THR A 50 9.74 3.54 -13.45
C THR A 50 8.79 4.71 -13.66
N GLY A 51 8.58 5.54 -12.63
CA GLY A 51 7.64 6.65 -12.63
C GLY A 51 8.18 7.93 -13.30
N GLY A 52 9.49 8.06 -13.46
CA GLY A 52 10.17 9.28 -13.94
C GLY A 52 9.96 10.47 -13.00
N ALA A 53 10.49 11.63 -13.37
CA ALA A 53 10.58 12.84 -12.53
C ALA A 53 9.25 13.36 -11.95
N THR A 54 8.14 13.09 -12.62
CA THR A 54 6.83 13.62 -12.19
C THR A 54 6.01 12.65 -11.34
N ARG A 55 6.34 11.35 -11.34
CA ARG A 55 5.54 10.29 -10.71
C ARG A 55 6.36 9.27 -9.94
N GLY A 56 7.68 9.42 -9.93
CA GLY A 56 8.62 8.52 -9.28
C GLY A 56 9.72 9.27 -8.54
N SER A 57 10.62 8.52 -7.96
CA SER A 57 11.75 9.01 -7.17
C SER A 57 13.00 9.24 -8.00
N GLU A 58 13.07 8.72 -9.23
CA GLU A 58 14.28 8.65 -10.08
C GLU A 58 15.47 7.94 -9.40
N LYS A 59 15.19 7.26 -8.28
CA LYS A 59 16.17 6.52 -7.47
C LYS A 59 15.85 5.03 -7.42
N TRP A 60 16.86 4.21 -7.56
CA TRP A 60 16.81 2.80 -7.20
C TRP A 60 16.90 2.68 -5.69
N SER A 61 15.94 2.01 -5.10
CA SER A 61 15.93 1.81 -3.66
C SER A 61 15.82 0.33 -3.31
N ALA A 62 16.47 -0.05 -2.24
CA ALA A 62 16.43 -1.40 -1.70
C ALA A 62 16.17 -1.35 -0.19
N GLY A 63 15.64 -2.43 0.35
CA GLY A 63 15.35 -2.49 1.76
C GLY A 63 14.91 -3.86 2.24
N LEU A 64 14.29 -3.87 3.41
CA LEU A 64 13.78 -5.08 4.06
C LEU A 64 12.28 -4.96 4.29
N SER A 65 11.62 -6.10 4.19
CA SER A 65 10.19 -6.25 4.47
C SER A 65 9.94 -7.43 5.40
N GLY A 66 8.97 -7.27 6.29
CA GLY A 66 8.48 -8.31 7.17
C GLY A 66 6.96 -8.39 7.11
N VAL A 67 6.42 -9.59 7.25
CA VAL A 67 4.98 -9.85 7.32
C VAL A 67 4.67 -10.88 8.38
N VAL A 68 3.55 -10.69 9.08
CA VAL A 68 2.97 -11.70 9.98
C VAL A 68 1.47 -11.76 9.74
N LEU A 69 0.92 -12.99 9.80
CA LEU A 69 -0.51 -13.26 9.58
C LEU A 69 -1.00 -14.29 10.58
N LEU A 70 -2.14 -14.00 11.20
CA LEU A 70 -2.87 -14.85 12.13
C LEU A 70 -4.32 -14.98 11.67
N GLN A 71 -4.89 -16.17 11.77
CA GLN A 71 -6.28 -16.43 11.34
C GLN A 71 -7.06 -17.20 12.41
N PRO A 72 -7.28 -16.61 13.61
CA PRO A 72 -8.04 -17.25 14.67
C PRO A 72 -9.54 -17.14 14.42
N GLY A 73 -10.20 -18.27 14.07
CA GLY A 73 -11.65 -18.32 13.86
C GLY A 73 -12.12 -17.37 12.74
N PRO A 74 -13.04 -16.44 13.05
CA PRO A 74 -13.56 -15.50 12.02
C PRO A 74 -12.61 -14.30 11.74
N TRP A 75 -11.49 -14.21 12.45
CA TRP A 75 -10.55 -13.10 12.31
C TRP A 75 -9.43 -13.41 11.34
N THR A 76 -9.03 -12.40 10.58
CA THR A 76 -7.74 -12.36 9.89
C THR A 76 -7.02 -11.11 10.38
N LEU A 77 -5.89 -11.32 11.03
CA LEU A 77 -5.06 -10.28 11.62
C LEU A 77 -3.70 -10.33 10.96
N GLY A 78 -3.19 -9.19 10.53
CA GLY A 78 -1.87 -9.16 9.94
C GLY A 78 -1.19 -7.81 10.06
N LEU A 79 0.11 -7.86 9.87
CA LEU A 79 0.99 -6.71 9.83
C LEU A 79 2.03 -6.94 8.74
N ILE A 80 2.20 -5.96 7.87
CA ILE A 80 3.33 -5.86 6.96
C ILE A 80 4.06 -4.56 7.25
N ALA A 81 5.39 -4.61 7.28
CA ALA A 81 6.23 -3.44 7.40
C ALA A 81 7.43 -3.57 6.47
N ASN A 82 7.83 -2.46 5.89
CA ASN A 82 9.06 -2.37 5.12
C ASN A 82 9.71 -1.01 5.28
N ASN A 83 11.00 -0.93 4.96
CA ASN A 83 11.71 0.32 4.75
C ASN A 83 12.63 0.15 3.55
N VAL A 84 12.73 1.19 2.74
CA VAL A 84 13.62 1.26 1.57
C VAL A 84 14.53 2.46 1.65
N TRP A 85 15.76 2.29 1.15
CA TRP A 85 16.81 3.31 1.07
C TRP A 85 17.33 3.39 -0.37
N SER A 86 17.47 4.60 -0.89
CA SER A 86 18.11 4.79 -2.19
C SER A 86 19.57 4.38 -2.15
N PHE A 87 20.07 3.80 -3.24
CA PHE A 87 21.47 3.42 -3.40
C PHE A 87 22.05 3.80 -4.76
N ALA A 88 21.22 4.15 -5.74
CA ALA A 88 21.62 4.55 -7.08
C ALA A 88 20.52 5.37 -7.74
N GLY A 89 20.83 6.04 -8.85
CA GLY A 89 19.86 6.81 -9.65
C GLY A 89 20.40 8.19 -9.97
N ASP A 90 19.52 9.11 -10.34
CA ASP A 90 19.87 10.46 -10.71
C ASP A 90 20.50 11.20 -9.51
N SER A 91 21.67 11.81 -9.70
CA SER A 91 22.39 12.53 -8.64
C SER A 91 21.65 13.78 -8.16
N ASP A 92 20.85 14.38 -9.03
CA ASP A 92 20.10 15.60 -8.73
C ASP A 92 18.75 15.31 -8.06
N ALA A 93 18.27 14.04 -8.11
CA ALA A 93 17.07 13.62 -7.44
C ALA A 93 17.28 13.47 -5.91
N PRO A 94 16.29 13.82 -5.07
CA PRO A 94 16.38 13.64 -3.62
C PRO A 94 16.63 12.20 -3.20
N GLU A 95 17.39 12.02 -2.12
CA GLU A 95 17.57 10.71 -1.52
C GLU A 95 16.25 10.16 -0.99
N VAL A 96 16.09 8.84 -1.05
CA VAL A 96 14.90 8.13 -0.59
C VAL A 96 15.23 7.35 0.68
N ASN A 97 14.48 7.59 1.72
CA ASN A 97 14.40 6.75 2.91
C ASN A 97 12.94 6.75 3.37
N LYS A 98 12.20 5.69 3.03
CA LYS A 98 10.76 5.59 3.26
C LYS A 98 10.41 4.30 3.97
N GLY A 99 9.51 4.40 4.93
CA GLY A 99 8.90 3.27 5.61
C GLY A 99 7.41 3.14 5.30
N LEU A 100 6.94 1.90 5.34
CA LEU A 100 5.53 1.56 5.25
C LEU A 100 5.19 0.56 6.34
N ILE A 101 4.09 0.82 7.03
CA ILE A 101 3.49 -0.11 7.99
C ILE A 101 2.01 -0.23 7.61
N GLN A 102 1.57 -1.46 7.39
CA GLN A 102 0.16 -1.74 7.17
C GLN A 102 -0.27 -2.86 8.09
N TYR A 103 -1.13 -2.57 9.05
CA TYR A 103 -1.88 -3.61 9.72
C TYR A 103 -3.17 -3.90 8.95
N PHE A 104 -3.67 -5.10 9.05
CA PHE A 104 -4.99 -5.43 8.56
C PHE A 104 -5.72 -6.31 9.58
N ILE A 105 -6.93 -5.90 9.86
CA ILE A 105 -7.86 -6.55 10.76
C ILE A 105 -9.12 -6.80 9.95
N VAL A 106 -9.49 -8.06 9.76
CA VAL A 106 -10.70 -8.47 9.04
C VAL A 106 -11.51 -9.38 9.95
N TYR A 107 -12.79 -9.11 10.05
CA TYR A 107 -13.75 -9.96 10.76
C TYR A 107 -14.80 -10.48 9.77
N GLN A 108 -14.91 -11.79 9.65
CA GLN A 108 -15.87 -12.46 8.75
C GLN A 108 -17.24 -12.51 9.41
N LEU A 109 -18.24 -11.91 8.74
CA LEU A 109 -19.65 -11.89 9.20
C LEU A 109 -20.46 -13.07 8.67
N GLY A 110 -19.87 -13.88 7.79
CA GLY A 110 -20.56 -14.97 7.11
C GLY A 110 -21.19 -14.55 5.77
N ASN A 111 -21.56 -15.56 4.96
CA ASN A 111 -22.17 -15.35 3.64
C ASN A 111 -21.37 -14.42 2.70
N GLY A 112 -20.04 -14.43 2.84
CA GLY A 112 -19.11 -13.60 2.07
C GLY A 112 -18.98 -12.16 2.57
N TRP A 113 -19.74 -11.72 3.57
CA TRP A 113 -19.61 -10.40 4.17
C TRP A 113 -18.49 -10.33 5.21
N TYR A 114 -17.80 -9.19 5.26
CA TYR A 114 -16.81 -8.91 6.27
C TYR A 114 -16.72 -7.41 6.55
N VAL A 115 -16.17 -7.07 7.71
CA VAL A 115 -15.71 -5.71 8.04
C VAL A 115 -14.21 -5.74 8.19
N ASN A 116 -13.56 -4.62 7.86
CA ASN A 116 -12.11 -4.58 7.91
C ASN A 116 -11.55 -3.17 8.18
N SER A 117 -10.32 -3.15 8.69
CA SER A 117 -9.46 -1.98 8.75
C SER A 117 -8.08 -2.39 8.22
N ALA A 118 -7.59 -1.66 7.23
CA ALA A 118 -6.30 -1.91 6.60
C ALA A 118 -5.65 -0.60 6.13
N PRO A 119 -5.37 0.33 7.07
CA PRO A 119 -4.70 1.59 6.73
C PRO A 119 -3.25 1.35 6.32
N ILE A 120 -2.75 2.19 5.42
CA ILE A 120 -1.35 2.20 5.03
C ILE A 120 -0.72 3.43 5.70
N ILE A 121 0.06 3.18 6.73
CA ILE A 121 0.86 4.19 7.42
C ILE A 121 2.17 4.32 6.68
N THR A 122 2.56 5.54 6.34
CA THR A 122 3.83 5.79 5.66
C THR A 122 4.65 6.81 6.42
N VAL A 123 5.97 6.68 6.31
CA VAL A 123 6.93 7.63 6.84
C VAL A 123 7.97 7.93 5.77
N ASP A 124 8.31 9.20 5.63
CA ASP A 124 9.42 9.68 4.82
C ASP A 124 10.46 10.30 5.77
N TRP A 125 11.54 9.56 6.01
CA TRP A 125 12.59 9.99 6.93
C TRP A 125 13.44 11.14 6.41
N THR A 126 13.27 11.50 5.12
CA THR A 126 13.97 12.63 4.48
C THR A 126 13.13 13.90 4.46
N ALA A 127 11.87 13.82 4.87
CA ALA A 127 10.98 14.98 4.93
C ALA A 127 11.38 15.96 6.04
N ALA A 128 10.89 17.19 5.95
CA ALA A 128 11.09 18.19 6.97
C ALA A 128 10.43 17.77 8.30
N GLU A 129 10.92 18.26 9.42
CA GLU A 129 10.41 17.95 10.75
C GLU A 129 8.90 18.22 10.83
N GLY A 130 8.15 17.22 11.29
CA GLY A 130 6.69 17.25 11.40
C GLY A 130 5.95 16.91 10.09
N GLN A 131 6.66 16.65 8.99
CA GLN A 131 6.07 16.33 7.69
C GLN A 131 6.28 14.85 7.28
N GLU A 132 6.90 14.04 8.15
CA GLU A 132 7.37 12.71 7.82
C GLU A 132 6.23 11.69 7.72
N TRP A 133 5.26 11.79 8.62
CA TRP A 133 4.26 10.76 8.83
C TRP A 133 2.94 11.02 8.15
N LYS A 134 2.36 9.95 7.59
CA LYS A 134 0.95 9.88 7.19
C LYS A 134 0.32 8.70 7.92
N VAL A 135 -0.59 9.00 8.84
CA VAL A 135 -1.23 7.99 9.69
C VAL A 135 -2.74 8.03 9.49
N PRO A 136 -3.26 7.22 8.54
CA PRO A 136 -4.70 7.07 8.35
C PRO A 136 -5.30 6.15 9.43
N PHE A 137 -6.52 6.48 9.84
CA PHE A 137 -7.33 5.70 10.77
C PHE A 137 -8.74 5.53 10.18
N GLY A 138 -9.27 4.32 10.21
CA GLY A 138 -10.59 4.03 9.67
C GLY A 138 -10.74 2.59 9.25
N GLY A 139 -11.73 2.34 8.41
CA GLY A 139 -12.02 1.00 7.93
C GLY A 139 -13.27 0.98 7.05
N GLY A 140 -13.80 -0.20 6.85
CA GLY A 140 -14.98 -0.39 6.02
C GLY A 140 -15.44 -1.82 6.01
N GLY A 141 -16.04 -2.21 4.91
CA GLY A 141 -16.51 -3.56 4.72
C GLY A 141 -16.49 -3.99 3.27
N GLY A 142 -16.70 -5.26 3.08
CA GLY A 142 -16.74 -5.83 1.75
C GLY A 142 -17.58 -7.10 1.68
N LYS A 143 -17.71 -7.56 0.47
CA LYS A 143 -18.43 -8.81 0.17
C LYS A 143 -17.72 -9.58 -0.93
N LEU A 144 -17.52 -10.86 -0.69
CA LEU A 144 -17.15 -11.82 -1.71
C LEU A 144 -18.44 -12.26 -2.43
N VAL A 145 -18.52 -11.99 -3.71
CA VAL A 145 -19.63 -12.39 -4.58
C VAL A 145 -19.09 -13.33 -5.68
N TRP A 146 -19.97 -14.15 -6.23
CA TRP A 146 -19.63 -15.07 -7.32
C TRP A 146 -20.26 -14.60 -8.62
N LEU A 147 -19.45 -14.28 -9.61
CA LEU A 147 -19.90 -14.05 -10.98
C LEU A 147 -19.71 -15.35 -11.79
N GLY A 148 -20.73 -16.20 -11.77
CA GLY A 148 -20.61 -17.57 -12.28
C GLY A 148 -19.60 -18.37 -11.44
N LYS A 149 -18.45 -18.73 -12.02
CA LYS A 149 -17.36 -19.46 -11.33
C LYS A 149 -16.25 -18.54 -10.81
N LEU A 150 -16.33 -17.25 -11.09
CA LEU A 150 -15.29 -16.29 -10.73
C LEU A 150 -15.67 -15.59 -9.41
N PRO A 151 -14.89 -15.78 -8.33
CA PRO A 151 -15.09 -15.02 -7.12
C PRO A 151 -14.54 -13.58 -7.29
N VAL A 152 -15.36 -12.62 -6.90
CA VAL A 152 -15.06 -11.19 -6.96
C VAL A 152 -15.24 -10.60 -5.57
N ASN A 153 -14.21 -9.96 -5.08
CA ASN A 153 -14.25 -9.23 -3.82
C ASN A 153 -14.54 -7.75 -4.09
N LEU A 154 -15.61 -7.26 -3.48
CA LEU A 154 -16.01 -5.85 -3.53
C LEU A 154 -15.81 -5.25 -2.14
N GLN A 155 -15.09 -4.13 -2.06
CA GLN A 155 -14.73 -3.52 -0.79
C GLN A 155 -14.82 -2.00 -0.86
N THR A 156 -15.27 -1.39 0.24
CA THR A 156 -15.30 0.06 0.44
C THR A 156 -14.73 0.38 1.81
N GLN A 157 -13.85 1.37 1.89
CA GLN A 157 -13.21 1.81 3.13
C GLN A 157 -13.10 3.33 3.16
N VAL A 158 -13.22 3.90 4.36
CA VAL A 158 -13.01 5.34 4.62
C VAL A 158 -11.93 5.48 5.68
N TYR A 159 -10.99 6.37 5.44
CA TYR A 159 -9.90 6.68 6.35
C TYR A 159 -9.79 8.18 6.56
N TYR A 160 -9.57 8.57 7.81
CA TYR A 160 -9.19 9.92 8.22
C TYR A 160 -7.71 9.93 8.58
N TYR A 161 -6.97 10.96 8.14
CA TYR A 161 -5.56 11.11 8.45
C TYR A 161 -5.39 11.84 9.78
N ALA A 162 -5.07 11.08 10.84
CA ALA A 162 -4.81 11.62 12.17
C ALA A 162 -3.49 12.40 12.24
N VAL A 163 -2.51 11.96 11.45
CA VAL A 163 -1.23 12.65 11.23
C VAL A 163 -0.99 12.71 9.74
N LYS A 164 -0.61 13.86 9.24
CA LYS A 164 -0.31 14.09 7.82
C LYS A 164 0.60 15.32 7.66
N PRO A 165 1.33 15.43 6.54
CA PRO A 165 1.95 16.69 6.14
C PRO A 165 0.91 17.80 5.95
N ASP A 166 1.34 19.05 6.05
CA ASP A 166 0.47 20.24 5.91
C ASP A 166 -0.30 20.23 4.58
N ILE A 167 0.36 19.80 3.49
CA ILE A 167 -0.26 19.60 2.18
C ILE A 167 -0.62 18.13 2.04
N GLY A 168 -1.78 17.75 2.53
CA GLY A 168 -2.27 16.37 2.42
C GLY A 168 -3.79 16.31 2.61
N PRO A 169 -4.45 15.26 2.09
CA PRO A 169 -5.88 15.09 2.25
C PRO A 169 -6.22 14.80 3.72
N ASP A 170 -7.37 15.28 4.19
CA ASP A 170 -7.88 14.98 5.52
C ASP A 170 -8.49 13.56 5.59
N TRP A 171 -9.00 13.07 4.48
CA TRP A 171 -9.66 11.77 4.41
C TRP A 171 -9.43 11.09 3.06
N GLN A 172 -9.60 9.78 3.05
CA GLN A 172 -9.50 8.94 1.86
C GLN A 172 -10.71 8.01 1.78
N LEU A 173 -11.34 7.94 0.62
CA LEU A 173 -12.30 6.91 0.26
C LEU A 173 -11.62 5.91 -0.68
N ARG A 174 -11.70 4.62 -0.34
CA ARG A 174 -11.12 3.53 -1.15
C ARG A 174 -12.22 2.59 -1.59
N PHE A 175 -12.31 2.40 -2.90
CA PHE A 175 -13.10 1.33 -3.51
C PHE A 175 -12.15 0.30 -4.11
N GLN A 176 -12.45 -0.98 -3.90
CA GLN A 176 -11.66 -2.05 -4.47
C GLN A 176 -12.55 -3.11 -5.06
N VAL A 177 -12.23 -3.52 -6.28
CA VAL A 177 -12.80 -4.67 -6.97
C VAL A 177 -11.65 -5.61 -7.28
N GLN A 178 -11.68 -6.82 -6.71
CA GLN A 178 -10.60 -7.80 -6.88
C GLN A 178 -11.16 -9.10 -7.44
N PHE A 179 -10.67 -9.48 -8.60
CA PHE A 179 -10.96 -10.77 -9.22
C PHE A 179 -9.99 -11.82 -8.66
N ILE A 180 -10.53 -12.89 -8.09
CA ILE A 180 -9.72 -13.97 -7.52
C ILE A 180 -9.65 -15.07 -8.59
N LEU A 181 -8.51 -15.12 -9.27
CA LEU A 181 -8.29 -16.15 -10.29
C LEU A 181 -7.93 -17.47 -9.61
N PRO A 182 -8.57 -18.59 -9.98
CA PRO A 182 -8.16 -19.89 -9.48
C PRO A 182 -6.72 -20.18 -9.92
N THR A 183 -5.91 -20.62 -9.00
CA THR A 183 -4.61 -21.22 -9.32
C THR A 183 -4.82 -22.53 -10.09
N PRO A 184 -4.10 -22.79 -11.19
CA PRO A 184 -4.17 -24.04 -11.92
C PRO A 184 -3.74 -25.23 -11.06
#